data_1694b15ec7c62786c93e0c3d53a93757
#
_entry.id   1694b15ec7c62786c93e0c3d53a93757
#
_cell.length_a   1.000
_cell.length_b   1.000
_cell.length_c   1.000
_cell.angle_alpha   90.00
_cell.angle_beta   90.00
_cell.angle_gamma   90.00
#
_symmetry.space_group_name_H-M   'P 1'
#
loop_
_entity.id
_entity.type
_entity.pdbx_description
1 polymer ?
#
loop_
_entity_poly.entity_id
_entity_poly.type
_entity_poly.pdbx_seq_one_letter_code
_entity_poly.pdbx_strand_id
1 'polypeptide(L)'
;LDLSTAKFALPMFSGKDAEGPNMEARCAPLTPMTTLSPGRVDRTIEYDLLTDSWTSITNGVGGVFGEGIYRFDDIGTVVEHNLKRELTMSNKDPLSAKYTITQKMKNGRDGWLTDCDIVVTQTADKDNFYITGHMDASINDEHVFHRDYDYKVKRNGI
;
A
#
# COMPACT_ATOMS: atom_id res chain seq x y z
N LEU A 1 5.55 26.07 23.62
CA LEU A 1 6.08 24.78 24.12
C LEU A 1 7.25 25.10 25.06
N ASP A 2 7.11 24.83 26.33
CA ASP A 2 8.20 24.98 27.30
C ASP A 2 8.98 23.66 27.37
N LEU A 3 10.21 23.65 26.87
CA LEU A 3 11.09 22.50 26.86
C LEU A 3 12.05 22.44 28.03
N SER A 4 11.93 23.36 28.99
CA SER A 4 12.85 23.48 30.13
C SER A 4 12.86 22.24 31.04
N THR A 5 11.80 21.44 31.01
CA THR A 5 11.65 20.20 31.81
C THR A 5 11.81 18.92 30.95
N ALA A 6 12.08 19.06 29.66
CA ALA A 6 12.28 17.90 28.80
C ALA A 6 13.57 17.14 29.17
N LYS A 7 13.43 15.86 29.45
CA LYS A 7 14.58 14.95 29.71
C LYS A 7 14.70 13.94 28.62
N PHE A 8 15.86 13.87 28.00
CA PHE A 8 16.23 12.82 27.06
C PHE A 8 17.09 11.78 27.80
N ALA A 9 16.64 10.55 27.83
CA ALA A 9 17.44 9.41 28.27
C ALA A 9 17.77 8.55 27.05
N LEU A 10 19.04 8.53 26.65
CA LEU A 10 19.53 7.65 25.61
C LEU A 10 20.24 6.47 26.25
N PRO A 11 19.95 5.23 25.86
CA PRO A 11 20.76 4.08 26.29
C PRO A 11 22.18 4.26 25.75
N MET A 12 23.14 4.26 26.66
CA MET A 12 24.56 4.33 26.30
C MET A 12 25.12 2.90 26.25
N PHE A 13 25.62 2.50 25.09
CA PHE A 13 26.42 1.27 24.98
C PHE A 13 27.80 1.52 25.63
N SER A 14 28.12 0.78 26.66
CA SER A 14 29.50 0.76 27.19
C SER A 14 30.39 -0.06 26.23
N GLY A 15 31.68 0.26 26.18
CA GLY A 15 32.61 -0.49 25.31
C GLY A 15 32.69 -2.00 25.57
N LYS A 16 32.20 -2.44 26.74
CA LYS A 16 32.07 -3.88 27.07
C LYS A 16 30.88 -4.55 26.36
N ASP A 17 29.89 -3.78 26.00
CA ASP A 17 28.69 -4.27 25.24
C ASP A 17 29.00 -4.35 23.73
N ALA A 18 30.09 -3.72 23.28
CA ALA A 18 30.57 -3.82 21.91
C ALA A 18 31.21 -5.17 21.55
N GLU A 19 31.54 -5.98 22.57
CA GLU A 19 32.00 -7.37 22.43
C GLU A 19 30.84 -8.38 22.41
N GLY A 20 29.61 -7.93 22.14
CA GLY A 20 28.49 -8.83 21.92
C GLY A 20 28.78 -9.84 20.82
N PRO A 21 28.03 -10.96 20.76
CA PRO A 21 28.28 -12.00 19.76
C PRO A 21 28.34 -11.36 18.39
N ASN A 22 29.42 -11.61 17.66
CA ASN A 22 29.62 -11.14 16.30
C ASN A 22 28.44 -11.63 15.47
N MET A 23 27.41 -10.79 15.36
CA MET A 23 26.25 -11.05 14.51
C MET A 23 26.70 -10.75 13.09
N GLU A 24 27.49 -11.63 12.50
CA GLU A 24 27.58 -11.69 11.05
C GLU A 24 26.17 -11.90 10.55
N ALA A 25 25.59 -10.83 9.97
CA ALA A 25 24.33 -10.92 9.28
C ALA A 25 24.50 -11.92 8.13
N ARG A 26 24.17 -13.17 8.37
CA ARG A 26 24.11 -14.19 7.32
C ARG A 26 22.89 -13.83 6.47
N CYS A 27 23.12 -13.02 5.45
CA CYS A 27 22.13 -12.82 4.40
C CYS A 27 21.91 -14.16 3.70
N ALA A 28 20.69 -14.67 3.74
CA ALA A 28 20.33 -15.77 2.85
C ALA A 28 20.58 -15.34 1.40
N PRO A 29 21.03 -16.25 0.52
CA PRO A 29 21.15 -15.94 -0.89
C PRO A 29 19.79 -15.43 -1.40
N LEU A 30 19.82 -14.43 -2.29
CA LEU A 30 18.60 -13.92 -2.92
C LEU A 30 17.91 -15.06 -3.65
N THR A 31 16.60 -15.19 -3.46
CA THR A 31 15.79 -16.15 -4.22
C THR A 31 15.88 -15.81 -5.71
N PRO A 32 16.24 -16.77 -6.58
CA PRO A 32 16.30 -16.55 -8.01
C PRO A 32 14.94 -16.06 -8.54
N MET A 33 14.95 -14.94 -9.26
CA MET A 33 13.75 -14.35 -9.84
C MET A 33 13.99 -13.94 -11.28
N THR A 34 13.01 -14.21 -12.15
CA THR A 34 12.98 -13.73 -13.52
C THR A 34 11.90 -12.66 -13.67
N THR A 35 12.29 -11.46 -14.11
CA THR A 35 11.32 -10.42 -14.46
C THR A 35 10.66 -10.76 -15.80
N LEU A 36 9.35 -10.94 -15.79
CA LEU A 36 8.54 -11.27 -16.98
C LEU A 36 8.09 -10.01 -17.72
N SER A 37 7.82 -8.94 -16.98
CA SER A 37 7.44 -7.64 -17.51
C SER A 37 7.95 -6.53 -16.57
N PRO A 38 8.56 -5.47 -17.11
CA PRO A 38 9.01 -4.36 -16.29
C PRO A 38 7.81 -3.64 -15.67
N GLY A 39 7.98 -3.19 -14.44
CA GLY A 39 7.01 -2.36 -13.78
C GLY A 39 7.11 -0.89 -14.19
N ARG A 40 6.03 -0.15 -13.92
CA ARG A 40 5.96 1.29 -14.16
C ARG A 40 5.18 1.96 -13.05
N VAL A 41 5.65 3.12 -12.61
CA VAL A 41 4.92 3.98 -11.66
C VAL A 41 4.73 5.35 -12.28
N ASP A 42 3.48 5.73 -12.51
CA ASP A 42 3.10 7.06 -12.95
C ASP A 42 2.56 7.86 -11.75
N ARG A 43 2.93 9.13 -11.68
CA ARG A 43 2.40 10.07 -10.69
C ARG A 43 1.97 11.34 -11.42
N THR A 44 0.69 11.67 -11.29
CA THR A 44 0.09 12.84 -11.92
C THR A 44 -0.72 13.64 -10.91
N ILE A 45 -0.88 14.93 -11.21
CA ILE A 45 -1.84 15.80 -10.53
C ILE A 45 -2.73 16.37 -11.61
N GLU A 46 -4.04 16.19 -11.45
CA GLU A 46 -5.07 16.70 -12.34
C GLU A 46 -5.85 17.79 -11.62
N TYR A 47 -6.25 18.82 -12.37
CA TYR A 47 -7.10 19.88 -11.87
C TYR A 47 -8.37 19.99 -12.71
N ASP A 48 -9.51 19.86 -12.05
CA ASP A 48 -10.82 20.05 -12.67
C ASP A 48 -11.29 21.50 -12.42
N LEU A 49 -11.36 22.27 -13.52
CA LEU A 49 -11.78 23.67 -13.50
C LEU A 49 -13.25 23.86 -13.10
N LEU A 50 -14.12 22.88 -13.38
CA LEU A 50 -15.56 22.98 -13.11
C LEU A 50 -15.86 22.79 -11.62
N THR A 51 -15.23 21.81 -11.01
CA THR A 51 -15.43 21.47 -9.61
C THR A 51 -14.45 22.16 -8.67
N ASP A 52 -13.45 22.86 -9.24
CA ASP A 52 -12.35 23.50 -8.51
C ASP A 52 -11.68 22.50 -7.56
N SER A 53 -11.32 21.34 -8.10
CA SER A 53 -10.74 20.24 -7.33
C SER A 53 -9.44 19.70 -7.93
N TRP A 54 -8.58 19.21 -7.07
CA TRP A 54 -7.33 18.54 -7.41
C TRP A 54 -7.45 17.05 -7.17
N THR A 55 -6.90 16.26 -8.09
CA THR A 55 -6.75 14.82 -7.92
C THR A 55 -5.27 14.45 -8.08
N SER A 56 -4.69 13.92 -7.01
CA SER A 56 -3.36 13.31 -7.05
C SER A 56 -3.52 11.81 -7.34
N ILE A 57 -2.89 11.35 -8.41
CA ILE A 57 -2.98 9.96 -8.87
C ILE A 57 -1.58 9.34 -8.81
N THR A 58 -1.48 8.18 -8.17
CA THR A 58 -0.33 7.28 -8.30
C THR A 58 -0.83 5.97 -8.88
N ASN A 59 -0.27 5.58 -10.02
CA ASN A 59 -0.63 4.33 -10.70
C ASN A 59 0.62 3.48 -10.86
N GLY A 60 0.68 2.37 -10.14
CA GLY A 60 1.75 1.38 -10.19
C GLY A 60 1.29 0.13 -10.94
N VAL A 61 1.95 -0.17 -12.04
CA VAL A 61 1.75 -1.38 -12.83
C VAL A 61 2.93 -2.31 -12.56
N GLY A 62 2.65 -3.51 -12.07
CA GLY A 62 3.69 -4.44 -11.64
C GLY A 62 4.42 -3.97 -10.38
N GLY A 63 3.65 -3.57 -9.35
CA GLY A 63 4.14 -3.19 -8.04
C GLY A 63 4.05 -1.70 -7.70
N VAL A 64 4.15 -1.40 -6.42
CA VAL A 64 4.04 -0.03 -5.87
C VAL A 64 5.26 0.82 -6.22
N PHE A 65 6.41 0.18 -6.38
CA PHE A 65 7.69 0.81 -6.69
C PHE A 65 8.17 0.48 -8.11
N GLY A 66 7.34 -0.20 -8.90
CA GLY A 66 7.66 -0.59 -10.27
C GLY A 66 8.54 -1.84 -10.36
N GLU A 67 8.37 -2.79 -9.43
CA GLU A 67 9.12 -4.05 -9.37
C GLU A 67 8.91 -4.90 -10.63
N GLY A 68 7.75 -4.77 -11.26
CA GLY A 68 7.36 -5.55 -12.44
C GLY A 68 6.56 -6.81 -12.07
N ILE A 69 6.23 -7.55 -13.13
CA ILE A 69 5.69 -8.89 -13.01
C ILE A 69 6.89 -9.83 -13.00
N TYR A 70 6.99 -10.67 -12.01
CA TYR A 70 8.15 -11.56 -11.87
C TYR A 70 7.75 -12.96 -11.45
N ARG A 71 8.65 -13.90 -11.71
CA ARG A 71 8.51 -15.30 -11.31
C ARG A 71 9.64 -15.68 -10.38
N PHE A 72 9.30 -16.33 -9.26
CA PHE A 72 10.25 -17.05 -8.42
C PHE A 72 10.62 -18.37 -9.14
N ASP A 73 11.85 -18.49 -9.60
CA ASP A 73 12.27 -19.57 -10.49
C ASP A 73 12.25 -20.94 -9.81
N ASP A 74 12.58 -21.00 -8.53
CA ASP A 74 12.65 -22.25 -7.75
C ASP A 74 11.27 -22.93 -7.59
N ILE A 75 10.20 -22.13 -7.53
CA ILE A 75 8.84 -22.61 -7.23
C ILE A 75 7.86 -22.34 -8.37
N GLY A 76 8.31 -21.66 -9.45
CA GLY A 76 7.49 -21.30 -10.59
C GLY A 76 6.37 -20.30 -10.31
N THR A 77 6.34 -19.68 -9.14
CA THR A 77 5.27 -18.77 -8.76
C THR A 77 5.47 -17.40 -9.42
N VAL A 78 4.48 -16.96 -10.18
CA VAL A 78 4.39 -15.63 -10.78
C VAL A 78 3.66 -14.70 -9.82
N VAL A 79 4.18 -13.47 -9.70
CA VAL A 79 3.59 -12.40 -8.89
C VAL A 79 3.33 -11.19 -9.78
N GLU A 80 2.09 -10.75 -9.79
CA GLU A 80 1.63 -9.50 -10.41
C GLU A 80 0.88 -8.68 -9.39
N HIS A 81 1.24 -7.41 -9.26
CA HIS A 81 0.61 -6.50 -8.32
C HIS A 81 0.42 -5.13 -8.95
N ASN A 82 -0.83 -4.71 -9.12
CA ASN A 82 -1.18 -3.40 -9.64
C ASN A 82 -1.88 -2.58 -8.55
N LEU A 83 -1.47 -1.31 -8.41
CA LEU A 83 -1.99 -0.42 -7.38
C LEU A 83 -2.29 0.95 -7.98
N LYS A 84 -3.51 1.44 -7.80
CA LYS A 84 -3.88 2.83 -8.10
C LYS A 84 -4.31 3.53 -6.81
N ARG A 85 -3.80 4.72 -6.58
CA ARG A 85 -4.19 5.61 -5.48
C ARG A 85 -4.66 6.92 -6.05
N GLU A 86 -5.83 7.39 -5.61
CA GLU A 86 -6.44 8.63 -6.03
C GLU A 86 -6.85 9.43 -4.80
N LEU A 87 -6.29 10.61 -4.65
CA LEU A 87 -6.69 11.57 -3.61
C LEU A 87 -7.27 12.79 -4.29
N THR A 88 -8.58 13.01 -4.14
CA THR A 88 -9.30 14.16 -4.67
C THR A 88 -9.70 15.09 -3.53
N MET A 89 -9.56 16.40 -3.73
CA MET A 89 -9.98 17.41 -2.77
C MET A 89 -10.36 18.72 -3.48
N SER A 90 -11.48 19.33 -3.10
CA SER A 90 -11.87 20.67 -3.56
C SER A 90 -11.06 21.75 -2.82
N ASN A 91 -10.69 22.81 -3.53
CA ASN A 91 -10.07 23.99 -2.94
C ASN A 91 -10.98 24.71 -1.93
N LYS A 92 -12.30 24.53 -2.05
CA LYS A 92 -13.31 25.24 -1.25
C LYS A 92 -13.70 24.49 0.03
N ASP A 93 -13.45 23.18 0.08
CA ASP A 93 -13.88 22.35 1.19
C ASP A 93 -12.85 21.26 1.53
N PRO A 94 -12.08 21.42 2.62
CA PRO A 94 -11.14 20.39 3.06
C PRO A 94 -11.80 19.06 3.43
N LEU A 95 -13.09 19.07 3.80
CA LEU A 95 -13.84 17.85 4.12
C LEU A 95 -14.31 17.09 2.87
N SER A 96 -14.16 17.68 1.68
CA SER A 96 -14.40 16.98 0.41
C SER A 96 -13.33 15.94 0.08
N ALA A 97 -12.25 15.86 0.88
CA ALA A 97 -11.17 14.93 0.63
C ALA A 97 -11.68 13.48 0.54
N LYS A 98 -11.42 12.86 -0.60
CA LYS A 98 -11.75 11.46 -0.89
C LYS A 98 -10.49 10.74 -1.32
N TYR A 99 -10.15 9.68 -0.62
CA TYR A 99 -9.02 8.82 -0.96
C TYR A 99 -9.52 7.44 -1.40
N THR A 100 -9.15 7.04 -2.60
CA THR A 100 -9.50 5.73 -3.15
C THR A 100 -8.24 4.95 -3.47
N ILE A 101 -8.20 3.69 -3.05
CA ILE A 101 -7.16 2.72 -3.39
C ILE A 101 -7.83 1.60 -4.16
N THR A 102 -7.32 1.31 -5.36
CA THR A 102 -7.65 0.11 -6.13
C THR A 102 -6.42 -0.76 -6.22
N GLN A 103 -6.54 -2.00 -5.83
CA GLN A 103 -5.44 -2.96 -5.85
C GLN A 103 -5.88 -4.24 -6.56
N LYS A 104 -5.05 -4.71 -7.49
CA LYS A 104 -5.25 -5.99 -8.19
C LYS A 104 -4.00 -6.83 -8.00
N MET A 105 -4.19 -8.05 -7.54
CA MET A 105 -3.09 -8.98 -7.26
C MET A 105 -3.38 -10.31 -7.95
N LYS A 106 -2.43 -10.77 -8.77
CA LYS A 106 -2.44 -12.11 -9.33
C LYS A 106 -1.20 -12.85 -8.88
N ASN A 107 -1.40 -13.98 -8.23
CA ASN A 107 -0.30 -14.79 -7.75
C ASN A 107 -0.58 -16.24 -8.05
N GLY A 108 0.41 -16.97 -8.55
CA GLY A 108 0.20 -18.39 -8.76
C GLY A 108 1.23 -19.04 -9.65
N ARG A 109 0.99 -20.30 -9.89
CA ARG A 109 1.76 -21.19 -10.74
C ARG A 109 0.82 -22.15 -11.45
N ASP A 110 1.37 -22.98 -12.34
CA ASP A 110 0.58 -23.96 -13.10
C ASP A 110 -0.39 -24.76 -12.20
N GLY A 111 -1.67 -24.72 -12.56
CA GLY A 111 -2.76 -25.39 -11.86
C GLY A 111 -3.29 -24.68 -10.61
N TRP A 112 -2.69 -23.56 -10.20
CA TRP A 112 -3.16 -22.78 -9.06
C TRP A 112 -2.85 -21.29 -9.24
N LEU A 113 -3.83 -20.54 -9.70
CA LEU A 113 -3.76 -19.09 -9.91
C LEU A 113 -4.79 -18.40 -9.02
N THR A 114 -4.35 -17.46 -8.21
CA THR A 114 -5.23 -16.59 -7.42
C THR A 114 -5.31 -15.21 -8.03
N ASP A 115 -6.50 -14.64 -8.06
CA ASP A 115 -6.78 -13.25 -8.45
C ASP A 115 -7.54 -12.57 -7.32
N CYS A 116 -7.12 -11.36 -6.94
CA CYS A 116 -7.75 -10.61 -5.87
C CYS A 116 -7.88 -9.14 -6.29
N ASP A 117 -9.13 -8.67 -6.34
CA ASP A 117 -9.51 -7.29 -6.60
C ASP A 117 -9.97 -6.63 -5.30
N ILE A 118 -9.37 -5.49 -4.96
CA ILE A 118 -9.68 -4.73 -3.76
C ILE A 118 -9.91 -3.27 -4.14
N VAL A 119 -11.00 -2.70 -3.65
CA VAL A 119 -11.23 -1.25 -3.70
C VAL A 119 -11.57 -0.76 -2.30
N VAL A 120 -10.86 0.28 -1.86
CA VAL A 120 -11.14 0.94 -0.58
C VAL A 120 -11.28 2.43 -0.81
N THR A 121 -12.31 3.04 -0.25
CA THR A 121 -12.54 4.47 -0.29
C THR A 121 -12.65 5.02 1.13
N GLN A 122 -11.94 6.12 1.39
CA GLN A 122 -12.02 6.86 2.63
C GLN A 122 -12.52 8.28 2.35
N THR A 123 -13.52 8.71 3.13
CA THR A 123 -14.01 10.09 3.21
C THR A 123 -14.06 10.52 4.68
N ALA A 124 -14.36 11.79 4.94
CA ALA A 124 -14.49 12.29 6.31
C ALA A 124 -15.53 13.41 6.39
N ASP A 125 -16.16 13.52 7.53
CA ASP A 125 -16.78 14.76 8.01
C ASP A 125 -15.94 15.37 9.15
N LYS A 126 -16.47 16.38 9.84
CA LYS A 126 -15.78 17.02 10.97
C LYS A 126 -15.55 16.08 12.17
N ASP A 127 -16.39 15.05 12.33
CA ASP A 127 -16.42 14.20 13.54
C ASP A 127 -15.93 12.78 13.26
N ASN A 128 -16.01 12.28 11.99
CA ASN A 128 -15.79 10.89 11.67
C ASN A 128 -15.00 10.70 10.38
N PHE A 129 -14.33 9.55 10.28
CA PHE A 129 -13.88 8.94 9.03
C PHE A 129 -14.88 7.87 8.61
N TYR A 130 -15.13 7.77 7.31
CA TYR A 130 -15.94 6.73 6.68
C TYR A 130 -15.04 5.94 5.74
N ILE A 131 -14.99 4.64 5.93
CA ILE A 131 -14.15 3.74 5.15
C ILE A 131 -15.05 2.67 4.58
N THR A 132 -15.20 2.67 3.27
CA THR A 132 -15.95 1.64 2.54
C THR A 132 -15.01 0.87 1.63
N GLY A 133 -15.32 -0.36 1.36
CA GLY A 133 -14.53 -1.14 0.42
C GLY A 133 -15.16 -2.47 0.08
N HIS A 134 -14.63 -3.11 -0.94
CA HIS A 134 -14.97 -4.49 -1.27
C HIS A 134 -13.71 -5.24 -1.67
N MET A 135 -13.77 -6.54 -1.50
CA MET A 135 -12.74 -7.48 -1.89
C MET A 135 -13.39 -8.67 -2.58
N ASP A 136 -12.92 -8.96 -3.78
CA ASP A 136 -13.28 -10.14 -4.55
C ASP A 136 -12.03 -11.00 -4.77
N ALA A 137 -12.18 -12.31 -4.64
CA ALA A 137 -11.10 -13.24 -4.93
C ALA A 137 -11.58 -14.43 -5.74
N SER A 138 -10.71 -14.89 -6.64
CA SER A 138 -10.93 -16.08 -7.47
C SER A 138 -9.72 -17.01 -7.43
N ILE A 139 -9.98 -18.29 -7.64
CA ILE A 139 -8.95 -19.31 -7.85
C ILE A 139 -9.23 -19.98 -9.20
N ASN A 140 -8.25 -19.94 -10.12
CA ASN A 140 -8.40 -20.50 -11.48
C ASN A 140 -9.67 -19.99 -12.18
N ASP A 141 -9.93 -18.67 -12.10
CA ASP A 141 -11.11 -17.97 -12.61
C ASP A 141 -12.45 -18.35 -11.94
N GLU A 142 -12.45 -19.23 -10.95
CA GLU A 142 -13.62 -19.51 -10.12
C GLU A 142 -13.69 -18.51 -8.96
N HIS A 143 -14.79 -17.75 -8.87
CA HIS A 143 -14.99 -16.81 -7.77
C HIS A 143 -15.21 -17.56 -6.45
N VAL A 144 -14.37 -17.28 -5.45
CA VAL A 144 -14.36 -18.03 -4.17
C VAL A 144 -14.66 -17.14 -2.96
N PHE A 145 -14.54 -15.82 -3.10
CA PHE A 145 -14.72 -14.93 -1.97
C PHE A 145 -15.21 -13.57 -2.41
N HIS A 146 -16.17 -13.02 -1.68
CA HIS A 146 -16.62 -11.64 -1.76
C HIS A 146 -16.85 -11.10 -0.35
N ARG A 147 -16.41 -9.87 -0.10
CA ARG A 147 -16.71 -9.19 1.15
C ARG A 147 -16.77 -7.68 0.97
N ASP A 148 -17.86 -7.09 1.50
CA ASP A 148 -17.99 -5.65 1.66
C ASP A 148 -17.58 -5.20 3.06
N TYR A 149 -17.03 -4.01 3.13
CA TYR A 149 -16.59 -3.34 4.36
C TYR A 149 -17.22 -1.97 4.44
N ASP A 150 -17.77 -1.63 5.60
CA ASP A 150 -18.31 -0.30 5.90
C ASP A 150 -17.99 0.04 7.36
N TYR A 151 -17.13 1.03 7.56
CA TYR A 151 -16.68 1.44 8.88
C TYR A 151 -16.86 2.94 9.06
N LYS A 152 -17.36 3.30 10.23
CA LYS A 152 -17.37 4.67 10.73
C LYS A 152 -16.45 4.74 11.93
N VAL A 153 -15.43 5.60 11.87
CA VAL A 153 -14.41 5.76 12.92
C VAL A 153 -14.39 7.20 13.37
N LYS A 154 -14.53 7.42 14.69
CA LYS A 154 -14.49 8.76 15.26
C LYS A 154 -13.11 9.39 15.08
N ARG A 155 -13.06 10.66 14.66
CA ARG A 155 -11.83 11.46 14.63
C ARG A 155 -11.49 11.87 16.08
N ASN A 156 -10.35 11.38 16.58
CA ASN A 156 -9.87 11.71 17.91
C ASN A 156 -8.65 12.65 17.79
N GLY A 157 -8.69 13.78 18.49
CA GLY A 157 -7.52 14.64 18.68
C GLY A 157 -7.13 15.54 17.50
N ILE A 158 -8.05 15.83 16.58
CA ILE A 158 -7.83 16.83 15.52
C ILE A 158 -8.93 17.88 15.61
#